data_2ba92d506be196804be56d84681da31b
#
_entry.id   2ba92d506be196804be56d84681da31b
#
_cell.length_a   1.000
_cell.length_b   1.000
_cell.length_c   1.000
_cell.angle_alpha   90.00
_cell.angle_beta   90.00
_cell.angle_gamma   90.00
#
_symmetry.space_group_name_H-M   'P 1'
#
loop_
_entity.id
_entity.type
_entity.pdbx_description
1 polymer ?
#
loop_
_entity_poly.entity_id
_entity_poly.type
_entity_poly.pdbx_seq_one_letter_code
_entity_poly.pdbx_strand_id
1 'polypeptide(L)'
;MPKLGSDGKIHISIVKRKRPDGSRYVQEVRSIYDPKTKNSKVISSTTKGILPPGETDLSKLIPSDGKRGPKKKAALAREIPVITDSRQGSLVQYPLDIVLLVIVLAGLGGFLSCRQIAEYWKLHRPVFKAWFADFPDQDISHDTIRNVIRILGKGDVNKLIEQYMIPLPAKYQTRIVALDGQAVCAASSLEHKAHSRYVLNLFDTDNEMCLQQVLIEEKENEITQAVNIVTSMDLSGAIFTCDAMNTQKKLAEFLLYEKHCDYCFAVKGNHKELHSQVCGWFKTKQGWSAAKEFARIELGHGRTETREISVLPASVMKEFSQDVLNKWAGLEDGCIVMARTKREFADAPEKNSDEVRYFITSLHFDKLYIAATLARVIRRHWMIENGLHWVLDVTFNQDRTQCRNADFLAGVTGIRKIIFNLISKAQSVEEAETGRQAAHKPSWKVRLSTPASAMELFAKLYPHVKR
;
A
#
# COMPACT_ATOMS: atom_id res chain seq x y z
N MET A 1 -0.59 7.69 -46.55
CA MET A 1 -1.34 7.20 -45.37
C MET A 1 -2.09 5.94 -45.80
N PRO A 2 -1.93 4.78 -45.16
CA PRO A 2 -2.77 3.63 -45.46
C PRO A 2 -4.20 3.92 -45.01
N LYS A 3 -5.17 3.61 -45.86
CA LYS A 3 -6.60 3.75 -45.55
C LYS A 3 -6.96 2.82 -44.40
N LEU A 4 -7.51 3.37 -43.34
CA LEU A 4 -8.05 2.61 -42.21
C LEU A 4 -9.29 1.83 -42.66
N GLY A 5 -9.25 0.51 -42.54
CA GLY A 5 -10.40 -0.35 -42.80
C GLY A 5 -11.37 -0.36 -41.62
N SER A 6 -12.65 -0.36 -41.90
CA SER A 6 -13.74 -0.26 -40.93
C SER A 6 -14.29 -1.61 -40.43
N ASP A 7 -13.55 -2.72 -40.63
CA ASP A 7 -14.10 -4.08 -40.63
C ASP A 7 -13.58 -5.04 -39.56
N GLY A 8 -12.88 -4.51 -38.53
CA GLY A 8 -12.34 -5.33 -37.43
C GLY A 8 -11.21 -6.30 -37.81
N LYS A 9 -10.68 -6.18 -39.05
CA LYS A 9 -9.59 -7.02 -39.53
C LYS A 9 -8.23 -6.55 -39.01
N ILE A 10 -7.29 -7.51 -38.93
CA ILE A 10 -5.89 -7.21 -38.58
C ILE A 10 -5.22 -6.53 -39.77
N HIS A 11 -4.73 -5.32 -39.53
CA HIS A 11 -3.96 -4.57 -40.54
C HIS A 11 -2.47 -4.75 -40.27
N ILE A 12 -1.72 -5.05 -41.34
CA ILE A 12 -0.26 -5.18 -41.27
C ILE A 12 0.32 -3.95 -41.94
N SER A 13 1.18 -3.23 -41.22
CA SER A 13 1.88 -2.06 -41.71
C SER A 13 3.39 -2.16 -41.47
N ILE A 14 4.19 -1.60 -42.40
CA ILE A 14 5.62 -1.50 -42.29
C ILE A 14 5.94 -0.12 -41.71
N VAL A 15 6.54 -0.06 -40.52
CA VAL A 15 6.93 1.18 -39.87
C VAL A 15 8.45 1.32 -39.87
N LYS A 16 8.96 2.46 -40.35
CA LYS A 16 10.38 2.81 -40.37
C LYS A 16 10.66 3.82 -39.25
N ARG A 17 11.41 3.44 -38.23
CA ARG A 17 11.76 4.34 -37.10
C ARG A 17 13.23 4.75 -37.18
N LYS A 18 13.49 6.07 -37.21
CA LYS A 18 14.83 6.66 -37.25
C LYS A 18 15.56 6.47 -35.92
N ARG A 19 16.84 6.16 -35.98
CA ARG A 19 17.75 6.05 -34.85
C ARG A 19 18.65 7.28 -34.75
N PRO A 20 19.30 7.53 -33.60
CA PRO A 20 20.23 8.65 -33.42
C PRO A 20 21.41 8.63 -34.41
N ASP A 21 21.85 7.45 -34.83
CA ASP A 21 22.93 7.24 -35.81
C ASP A 21 22.51 7.46 -37.26
N GLY A 22 21.25 7.91 -37.48
CA GLY A 22 20.69 8.14 -38.81
C GLY A 22 20.13 6.88 -39.52
N SER A 23 20.42 5.69 -39.02
CA SER A 23 19.83 4.44 -39.53
C SER A 23 18.33 4.35 -39.18
N ARG A 24 17.62 3.43 -39.83
CA ARG A 24 16.18 3.18 -39.56
C ARG A 24 15.97 1.72 -39.35
N TYR A 25 15.34 1.34 -38.23
CA TYR A 25 14.85 -0.02 -38.14
C TYR A 25 13.43 -0.15 -38.69
N VAL A 26 13.20 -1.25 -39.34
CA VAL A 26 11.95 -1.57 -40.05
C VAL A 26 11.21 -2.61 -39.25
N GLN A 27 9.97 -2.29 -38.89
CA GLN A 27 9.10 -3.17 -38.13
C GLN A 27 7.83 -3.48 -38.90
N GLU A 28 7.43 -4.74 -38.92
CA GLU A 28 6.07 -5.14 -39.26
C GLU A 28 5.21 -4.95 -38.00
N VAL A 29 4.20 -4.10 -38.11
CA VAL A 29 3.27 -3.81 -37.04
C VAL A 29 1.90 -4.35 -37.41
N ARG A 30 1.33 -5.16 -36.53
CA ARG A 30 -0.03 -5.67 -36.65
C ARG A 30 -0.93 -4.89 -35.71
N SER A 31 -1.98 -4.31 -36.21
CA SER A 31 -2.95 -3.52 -35.49
C SER A 31 -4.38 -3.88 -35.85
N ILE A 32 -5.30 -3.66 -34.92
CA ILE A 32 -6.73 -3.77 -35.15
C ILE A 32 -7.37 -2.39 -34.96
N TYR A 33 -8.28 -2.03 -35.84
CA TYR A 33 -9.02 -0.77 -35.71
C TYR A 33 -10.24 -0.98 -34.81
N ASP A 34 -10.37 -0.10 -33.82
CA ASP A 34 -11.55 -0.03 -32.96
C ASP A 34 -12.48 1.10 -33.41
N PRO A 35 -13.66 0.76 -34.00
CA PRO A 35 -14.59 1.77 -34.49
C PRO A 35 -15.20 2.65 -33.38
N LYS A 36 -15.23 2.18 -32.13
CA LYS A 36 -15.80 2.96 -31.01
C LYS A 36 -14.86 4.08 -30.59
N THR A 37 -13.56 3.82 -30.52
CA THR A 37 -12.55 4.81 -30.13
C THR A 37 -11.96 5.56 -31.32
N LYS A 38 -12.27 5.15 -32.54
CA LYS A 38 -11.69 5.64 -33.81
C LYS A 38 -10.15 5.54 -33.86
N ASN A 39 -9.56 4.65 -33.09
CA ASN A 39 -8.12 4.46 -32.97
C ASN A 39 -7.72 3.03 -33.38
N SER A 40 -6.45 2.87 -33.85
CA SER A 40 -5.86 1.56 -34.09
C SER A 40 -5.01 1.12 -32.93
N LYS A 41 -5.31 -0.07 -32.36
CA LYS A 41 -4.54 -0.67 -31.26
C LYS A 41 -3.51 -1.64 -31.82
N VAL A 42 -2.23 -1.45 -31.52
CA VAL A 42 -1.15 -2.37 -31.90
C VAL A 42 -1.29 -3.68 -31.11
N ILE A 43 -1.33 -4.81 -31.82
CA ILE A 43 -1.42 -6.16 -31.24
C ILE A 43 -0.01 -6.75 -31.08
N SER A 44 0.82 -6.59 -32.12
CA SER A 44 2.20 -7.09 -32.11
C SER A 44 3.08 -6.28 -33.06
N SER A 45 4.39 -6.28 -32.78
CA SER A 45 5.38 -5.74 -33.74
C SER A 45 6.58 -6.67 -33.82
N THR A 46 7.11 -6.87 -35.02
CA THR A 46 8.27 -7.70 -35.29
C THR A 46 9.30 -6.91 -36.07
N THR A 47 10.53 -6.83 -35.59
CA THR A 47 11.62 -6.15 -36.30
C THR A 47 12.08 -7.05 -37.47
N LYS A 48 12.05 -6.51 -38.69
CA LYS A 48 12.50 -7.20 -39.90
C LYS A 48 13.97 -6.96 -40.21
N GLY A 49 14.51 -5.81 -39.84
CA GLY A 49 15.91 -5.47 -40.09
C GLY A 49 16.19 -3.97 -39.90
N ILE A 50 17.38 -3.56 -40.31
CA ILE A 50 17.87 -2.18 -40.24
C ILE A 50 18.20 -1.67 -41.65
N LEU A 51 17.74 -0.47 -41.96
CA LEU A 51 18.19 0.29 -43.16
C LEU A 51 19.36 1.19 -42.78
N PRO A 52 20.43 1.23 -43.57
CA PRO A 52 21.55 2.15 -43.36
C PRO A 52 21.13 3.64 -43.35
N PRO A 53 21.94 4.55 -42.79
CA PRO A 53 21.67 5.97 -42.85
C PRO A 53 21.44 6.46 -44.28
N GLY A 54 20.37 7.25 -44.49
CA GLY A 54 20.02 7.78 -45.80
C GLY A 54 19.24 6.84 -46.76
N GLU A 55 19.23 5.53 -46.47
CA GLU A 55 18.57 4.54 -47.31
C GLU A 55 17.06 4.46 -47.05
N THR A 56 16.27 4.30 -48.08
CA THR A 56 14.79 4.16 -48.02
C THR A 56 14.26 2.91 -48.70
N ASP A 57 15.10 2.25 -49.51
CA ASP A 57 14.74 1.05 -50.24
C ASP A 57 14.77 -0.19 -49.33
N LEU A 58 13.62 -0.87 -49.23
CA LEU A 58 13.48 -2.07 -48.40
C LEU A 58 14.24 -3.28 -48.94
N SER A 59 14.65 -3.25 -50.23
CA SER A 59 15.49 -4.33 -50.82
C SER A 59 16.91 -4.35 -50.21
N LYS A 60 17.34 -3.22 -49.64
CA LYS A 60 18.62 -3.06 -48.96
C LYS A 60 18.54 -3.25 -47.46
N LEU A 61 17.44 -3.84 -46.96
CA LEU A 61 17.25 -4.13 -45.58
C LEU A 61 18.32 -5.17 -45.12
N ILE A 62 19.09 -4.81 -44.13
CA ILE A 62 19.97 -5.75 -43.44
C ILE A 62 19.07 -6.57 -42.48
N PRO A 63 18.82 -7.86 -42.76
CA PRO A 63 17.92 -8.66 -41.95
C PRO A 63 18.39 -8.68 -40.48
N SER A 64 17.46 -8.61 -39.54
CA SER A 64 17.76 -8.94 -38.16
C SER A 64 17.95 -10.46 -38.11
N ASP A 65 19.16 -10.89 -37.75
CA ASP A 65 19.56 -12.30 -37.63
C ASP A 65 18.82 -13.07 -36.53
N GLY A 66 17.85 -12.42 -35.88
CA GLY A 66 17.12 -13.01 -34.75
C GLY A 66 17.98 -13.31 -33.51
N LYS A 67 19.29 -13.21 -33.63
CA LYS A 67 20.21 -13.34 -32.50
C LYS A 67 20.11 -12.07 -31.68
N ARG A 68 19.36 -12.12 -30.58
CA ARG A 68 19.44 -11.09 -29.55
C ARG A 68 20.90 -11.01 -29.13
N GLY A 69 21.54 -9.87 -29.34
CA GLY A 69 22.86 -9.60 -28.75
C GLY A 69 22.84 -9.92 -27.26
N PRO A 70 24.00 -10.08 -26.60
CA PRO A 70 24.04 -10.42 -25.19
C PRO A 70 23.10 -9.51 -24.43
N LYS A 71 22.05 -10.09 -23.84
CA LYS A 71 21.02 -9.35 -23.08
C LYS A 71 21.79 -8.52 -22.05
N LYS A 72 21.72 -7.21 -22.15
CA LYS A 72 22.18 -6.34 -21.07
C LYS A 72 21.38 -6.70 -19.82
N LYS A 73 21.98 -7.47 -18.91
CA LYS A 73 21.40 -7.93 -17.64
C LYS A 73 21.11 -6.79 -16.65
N ALA A 74 21.27 -5.53 -17.05
CA ALA A 74 21.36 -4.38 -16.17
C ALA A 74 20.08 -3.57 -16.01
N ALA A 75 18.92 -3.98 -16.55
CA ALA A 75 17.74 -3.13 -16.53
C ALA A 75 16.96 -3.11 -15.21
N LEU A 76 17.15 -4.11 -14.34
CA LEU A 76 16.31 -4.26 -13.15
C LEU A 76 16.56 -3.21 -12.05
N ALA A 77 17.80 -2.80 -11.87
CA ALA A 77 18.20 -1.88 -10.79
C ALA A 77 17.88 -0.41 -11.11
N ARG A 78 17.75 -0.05 -12.38
CA ARG A 78 17.63 1.35 -12.83
C ARG A 78 16.20 1.91 -12.83
N GLU A 79 15.21 1.09 -12.55
CA GLU A 79 13.83 1.51 -12.33
C GLU A 79 13.46 1.70 -10.86
N ILE A 80 14.41 1.62 -9.93
CA ILE A 80 14.24 2.16 -8.58
C ILE A 80 14.04 3.66 -8.72
N PRO A 81 13.03 4.27 -8.06
CA PRO A 81 12.67 5.65 -8.30
C PRO A 81 13.85 6.58 -8.19
N VAL A 82 13.75 7.69 -8.89
CA VAL A 82 14.66 8.81 -8.74
C VAL A 82 14.53 9.35 -7.31
N ILE A 83 15.19 8.65 -6.37
CA ILE A 83 15.47 9.19 -5.05
C ILE A 83 16.64 10.15 -5.26
N THR A 84 16.46 11.37 -4.82
CA THR A 84 17.52 12.36 -4.88
C THR A 84 18.67 11.93 -3.98
N ASP A 85 19.79 11.52 -4.58
CA ASP A 85 20.99 11.21 -3.82
C ASP A 85 21.61 12.50 -3.29
N SER A 86 21.39 12.78 -2.02
CA SER A 86 21.93 13.97 -1.35
C SER A 86 23.38 13.78 -0.84
N ARG A 87 24.01 12.64 -1.15
CA ARG A 87 25.42 12.41 -0.80
C ARG A 87 26.34 13.25 -1.68
N GLN A 88 27.48 13.65 -1.13
CA GLN A 88 28.49 14.41 -1.87
C GLN A 88 29.09 13.56 -2.99
N GLY A 89 28.82 13.90 -4.26
CA GLY A 89 29.09 13.06 -5.43
C GLY A 89 30.50 12.52 -5.54
N SER A 90 31.53 13.33 -5.17
CA SER A 90 32.94 12.90 -5.19
C SER A 90 33.30 11.81 -4.16
N LEU A 91 32.44 11.57 -3.16
CA LEU A 91 32.65 10.58 -2.09
C LEU A 91 31.73 9.35 -2.22
N VAL A 92 30.88 9.30 -3.26
CA VAL A 92 29.96 8.19 -3.47
C VAL A 92 30.68 6.99 -4.10
N GLN A 93 31.00 5.99 -3.29
CA GLN A 93 31.59 4.73 -3.74
C GLN A 93 30.55 3.68 -4.15
N TYR A 94 29.33 3.81 -3.64
CA TYR A 94 28.26 2.83 -3.83
C TYR A 94 27.04 3.52 -4.45
N PRO A 95 26.62 3.15 -5.68
CA PRO A 95 25.40 3.68 -6.31
C PRO A 95 24.18 3.51 -5.42
N LEU A 96 23.33 4.54 -5.30
CA LEU A 96 22.22 4.55 -4.37
C LEU A 96 21.19 3.46 -4.70
N ASP A 97 20.88 3.29 -5.97
CA ASP A 97 19.97 2.30 -6.51
C ASP A 97 20.40 0.85 -6.16
N ILE A 98 21.70 0.57 -6.30
CA ILE A 98 22.27 -0.74 -5.92
C ILE A 98 22.15 -0.97 -4.41
N VAL A 99 22.49 0.02 -3.58
CA VAL A 99 22.40 -0.11 -2.12
C VAL A 99 20.95 -0.34 -1.70
N LEU A 100 20.00 0.42 -2.26
CA LEU A 100 18.58 0.24 -1.95
C LEU A 100 18.06 -1.11 -2.38
N LEU A 101 18.41 -1.59 -3.57
CA LEU A 101 18.04 -2.92 -4.03
C LEU A 101 18.53 -3.99 -3.06
N VAL A 102 19.79 -3.93 -2.65
CA VAL A 102 20.37 -4.91 -1.70
C VAL A 102 19.68 -4.82 -0.34
N ILE A 103 19.34 -3.62 0.15
CA ILE A 103 18.59 -3.45 1.39
C ILE A 103 17.22 -4.15 1.30
N VAL A 104 16.50 -3.98 0.19
CA VAL A 104 15.19 -4.62 -0.02
C VAL A 104 15.33 -6.15 -0.13
N LEU A 105 16.28 -6.64 -0.92
CA LEU A 105 16.51 -8.09 -1.09
C LEU A 105 16.94 -8.76 0.23
N ALA A 106 17.84 -8.12 0.97
CA ALA A 106 18.25 -8.59 2.29
C ALA A 106 17.06 -8.61 3.26
N GLY A 107 16.25 -7.55 3.23
CA GLY A 107 15.06 -7.44 4.05
C GLY A 107 14.00 -8.49 3.75
N LEU A 108 13.78 -8.86 2.49
CA LEU A 108 12.93 -9.97 2.08
C LEU A 108 13.41 -11.30 2.69
N GLY A 109 14.72 -11.50 2.78
CA GLY A 109 15.35 -12.65 3.45
C GLY A 109 15.36 -12.55 4.99
N GLY A 110 14.82 -11.46 5.56
CA GLY A 110 14.77 -11.27 7.02
C GLY A 110 16.03 -10.65 7.64
N PHE A 111 16.98 -10.16 6.83
CA PHE A 111 18.17 -9.43 7.28
C PHE A 111 17.84 -7.96 7.45
N LEU A 112 17.46 -7.54 8.67
CA LEU A 112 16.82 -6.25 8.92
C LEU A 112 17.74 -5.21 9.60
N SER A 113 18.88 -5.61 10.16
CA SER A 113 19.83 -4.68 10.74
C SER A 113 20.90 -4.26 9.73
N CYS A 114 21.44 -3.04 9.88
CA CYS A 114 22.51 -2.54 8.98
C CYS A 114 23.73 -3.49 8.93
N ARG A 115 24.07 -4.14 10.06
CA ARG A 115 25.16 -5.14 10.11
C ARG A 115 24.82 -6.38 9.31
N GLN A 116 23.60 -6.92 9.49
CA GLN A 116 23.16 -8.08 8.73
C GLN A 116 23.09 -7.79 7.22
N ILE A 117 22.65 -6.60 6.82
CA ILE A 117 22.61 -6.18 5.41
C ILE A 117 24.03 -6.07 4.84
N ALA A 118 25.00 -5.54 5.62
CA ALA A 118 26.40 -5.50 5.19
C ALA A 118 26.99 -6.91 4.99
N GLU A 119 26.71 -7.84 5.90
CA GLU A 119 27.13 -9.24 5.75
C GLU A 119 26.44 -9.92 4.55
N TYR A 120 25.16 -9.65 4.32
CA TYR A 120 24.42 -10.13 3.14
C TYR A 120 25.05 -9.61 1.84
N TRP A 121 25.44 -8.34 1.76
CA TRP A 121 26.20 -7.76 0.65
C TRP A 121 27.49 -8.53 0.39
N LYS A 122 28.31 -8.68 1.42
CA LYS A 122 29.61 -9.37 1.36
C LYS A 122 29.46 -10.82 0.89
N LEU A 123 28.55 -11.56 1.51
CA LEU A 123 28.32 -12.98 1.22
C LEU A 123 27.83 -13.20 -0.22
N HIS A 124 26.98 -12.32 -0.71
CA HIS A 124 26.33 -12.47 -2.01
C HIS A 124 26.90 -11.59 -3.12
N ARG A 125 28.01 -10.87 -2.86
CA ARG A 125 28.69 -10.03 -3.85
C ARG A 125 28.98 -10.74 -5.18
N PRO A 126 29.46 -12.01 -5.21
CA PRO A 126 29.68 -12.71 -6.48
C PRO A 126 28.40 -12.85 -7.33
N VAL A 127 27.26 -13.08 -6.68
CA VAL A 127 25.96 -13.19 -7.35
C VAL A 127 25.54 -11.83 -7.90
N PHE A 128 25.67 -10.76 -7.11
CA PHE A 128 25.32 -9.41 -7.54
C PHE A 128 26.21 -8.93 -8.69
N LYS A 129 27.50 -9.24 -8.67
CA LYS A 129 28.39 -8.94 -9.79
C LYS A 129 28.01 -9.67 -11.08
N ALA A 130 27.53 -10.90 -10.98
CA ALA A 130 27.04 -11.63 -12.14
C ALA A 130 25.76 -11.00 -12.73
N TRP A 131 24.98 -10.27 -11.93
CA TRP A 131 23.75 -9.60 -12.37
C TRP A 131 23.99 -8.16 -12.84
N PHE A 132 24.89 -7.44 -12.17
CA PHE A 132 25.16 -6.01 -12.39
C PHE A 132 26.65 -5.80 -12.67
N ALA A 133 26.98 -5.40 -13.90
CA ALA A 133 28.37 -5.22 -14.31
C ALA A 133 29.08 -4.09 -13.53
N ASP A 134 28.31 -3.12 -13.03
CA ASP A 134 28.76 -1.96 -12.26
C ASP A 134 28.63 -2.17 -10.73
N PHE A 135 28.39 -3.41 -10.29
CA PHE A 135 28.33 -3.69 -8.85
C PHE A 135 29.70 -3.49 -8.21
N PRO A 136 29.79 -2.73 -7.09
CA PRO A 136 31.07 -2.41 -6.45
C PRO A 136 31.89 -3.60 -6.02
N ASP A 137 33.20 -3.49 -6.15
CA ASP A 137 34.15 -4.54 -5.74
C ASP A 137 34.35 -4.63 -4.23
N GLN A 138 34.08 -3.53 -3.54
CA GLN A 138 34.32 -3.40 -2.11
C GLN A 138 33.13 -3.84 -1.27
N ASP A 139 33.40 -4.26 -0.03
CA ASP A 139 32.38 -4.52 0.98
C ASP A 139 31.80 -3.18 1.48
N ILE A 140 30.50 -3.11 1.59
CA ILE A 140 29.82 -1.93 2.12
C ILE A 140 29.84 -1.95 3.66
N SER A 141 30.09 -0.80 4.28
CA SER A 141 30.03 -0.70 5.73
C SER A 141 28.58 -0.54 6.23
N HIS A 142 28.32 -1.03 7.44
CA HIS A 142 27.01 -0.83 8.08
C HIS A 142 26.65 0.64 8.31
N ASP A 143 27.65 1.53 8.42
CA ASP A 143 27.44 2.98 8.55
C ASP A 143 27.03 3.60 7.22
N THR A 144 27.56 3.13 6.09
CA THR A 144 27.10 3.53 4.77
C THR A 144 25.62 3.17 4.56
N ILE A 145 25.24 1.94 4.93
CA ILE A 145 23.84 1.49 4.88
C ILE A 145 22.96 2.38 5.78
N ARG A 146 23.41 2.66 7.01
CA ARG A 146 22.70 3.56 7.93
C ARG A 146 22.49 4.94 7.34
N ASN A 147 23.51 5.51 6.71
CA ASN A 147 23.42 6.83 6.07
C ASN A 147 22.44 6.83 4.90
N VAL A 148 22.43 5.79 4.07
CA VAL A 148 21.44 5.65 2.98
C VAL A 148 20.02 5.58 3.54
N ILE A 149 19.78 4.81 4.60
CA ILE A 149 18.47 4.72 5.24
C ILE A 149 18.04 6.08 5.82
N ARG A 150 18.96 6.86 6.38
CA ARG A 150 18.68 8.24 6.85
C ARG A 150 18.27 9.17 5.72
N ILE A 151 18.94 9.09 4.56
CA ILE A 151 18.60 9.90 3.38
C ILE A 151 17.17 9.62 2.94
N LEU A 152 16.77 8.35 2.91
CA LEU A 152 15.39 7.96 2.61
C LEU A 152 14.38 8.57 3.59
N GLY A 153 14.69 8.54 4.88
CA GLY A 153 13.80 9.04 5.91
C GLY A 153 13.55 10.54 5.87
N LYS A 154 14.44 11.31 5.22
CA LYS A 154 14.30 12.78 5.09
C LYS A 154 13.20 13.25 4.15
N GLY A 155 12.52 12.37 3.42
CA GLY A 155 11.40 12.77 2.57
C GLY A 155 11.03 11.84 1.42
N ASP A 156 11.89 10.89 1.07
CA ASP A 156 11.67 10.06 -0.13
C ASP A 156 11.05 8.68 0.19
N VAL A 157 10.92 8.32 1.47
CA VAL A 157 10.43 6.99 1.86
C VAL A 157 9.02 6.71 1.38
N ASN A 158 8.11 7.68 1.41
CA ASN A 158 6.74 7.51 0.94
C ASN A 158 6.68 7.36 -0.59
N LYS A 159 7.50 8.10 -1.34
CA LYS A 159 7.63 7.91 -2.80
C LYS A 159 8.08 6.50 -3.14
N LEU A 160 8.99 5.96 -2.32
CA LEU A 160 9.45 4.58 -2.48
C LEU A 160 8.35 3.57 -2.12
N ILE A 161 7.58 3.81 -1.05
CA ILE A 161 6.42 2.98 -0.70
C ILE A 161 5.41 2.98 -1.86
N GLU A 162 5.04 4.15 -2.38
CA GLU A 162 4.10 4.33 -3.49
C GLU A 162 4.55 3.59 -4.76
N GLN A 163 5.83 3.64 -5.09
CA GLN A 163 6.35 2.95 -6.26
C GLN A 163 6.27 1.42 -6.13
N TYR A 164 6.50 0.89 -4.93
CA TYR A 164 6.34 -0.54 -4.67
C TYR A 164 4.87 -0.94 -4.40
N MET A 165 3.93 0.02 -4.47
CA MET A 165 2.51 -0.27 -4.55
C MET A 165 2.16 -0.69 -5.99
N ILE A 166 2.00 -1.98 -6.17
CA ILE A 166 1.54 -2.50 -7.45
C ILE A 166 0.01 -2.44 -7.46
N PRO A 167 -0.61 -1.83 -8.47
CA PRO A 167 -2.06 -1.86 -8.60
C PRO A 167 -2.56 -3.30 -8.57
N LEU A 168 -3.37 -3.65 -7.57
CA LEU A 168 -4.10 -4.90 -7.52
C LEU A 168 -5.46 -4.69 -8.18
N PRO A 169 -6.00 -5.67 -8.91
CA PRO A 169 -7.37 -5.59 -9.35
C PRO A 169 -8.25 -5.42 -8.12
N ALA A 170 -9.21 -4.50 -8.20
CA ALA A 170 -10.12 -4.21 -7.10
C ALA A 170 -10.85 -5.50 -6.68
N LYS A 171 -10.55 -5.99 -5.49
CA LYS A 171 -11.18 -7.19 -4.92
C LYS A 171 -12.63 -6.93 -4.54
N TYR A 172 -12.96 -5.66 -4.29
CA TYR A 172 -14.28 -5.18 -3.89
C TYR A 172 -14.61 -3.89 -4.62
N GLN A 173 -15.91 -3.61 -4.80
CA GLN A 173 -16.37 -2.36 -5.46
C GLN A 173 -15.96 -1.11 -4.69
N THR A 174 -15.84 -1.20 -3.37
CA THR A 174 -15.47 -0.07 -2.51
C THR A 174 -14.26 -0.45 -1.67
N ARG A 175 -13.19 0.32 -1.82
CA ARG A 175 -11.93 0.20 -1.09
C ARG A 175 -12.08 0.72 0.34
N ILE A 176 -11.50 0.04 1.32
CA ILE A 176 -11.46 0.49 2.71
C ILE A 176 -10.03 0.84 3.08
N VAL A 177 -9.84 2.08 3.55
CA VAL A 177 -8.53 2.62 3.95
C VAL A 177 -8.57 2.95 5.43
N ALA A 178 -7.67 2.36 6.20
CA ALA A 178 -7.54 2.57 7.64
C ALA A 178 -6.36 3.48 7.96
N LEU A 179 -6.55 4.38 8.92
CA LEU A 179 -5.51 5.20 9.53
C LEU A 179 -5.36 4.81 10.99
N ASP A 180 -4.14 4.51 11.41
CA ASP A 180 -3.83 4.23 12.82
C ASP A 180 -2.35 4.44 13.13
N GLY A 181 -2.06 4.79 14.40
CA GLY A 181 -0.73 5.04 14.91
C GLY A 181 -0.12 3.83 15.60
N GLN A 182 1.14 3.54 15.29
CA GLN A 182 1.92 2.49 15.96
C GLN A 182 3.07 3.09 16.75
N ALA A 183 3.16 2.77 18.05
CA ALA A 183 4.30 3.14 18.86
C ALA A 183 5.54 2.31 18.48
N VAL A 184 6.70 2.94 18.42
CA VAL A 184 7.99 2.25 18.29
C VAL A 184 8.68 2.29 19.64
N CYS A 185 8.38 1.31 20.50
CA CYS A 185 8.68 1.33 21.92
C CYS A 185 10.17 1.46 22.26
N ALA A 186 11.05 0.73 21.57
CA ALA A 186 12.49 0.77 21.82
C ALA A 186 13.19 2.06 21.31
N ALA A 187 12.50 2.88 20.53
CA ALA A 187 13.01 4.18 20.09
C ALA A 187 12.78 5.29 21.10
N SER A 188 11.98 5.05 22.17
CA SER A 188 11.76 5.96 23.29
C SER A 188 12.95 5.95 24.23
N SER A 189 13.32 7.14 24.78
CA SER A 189 14.36 7.20 25.82
C SER A 189 13.81 6.71 27.18
N LEU A 190 14.64 6.01 27.95
CA LEU A 190 14.29 5.59 29.32
C LEU A 190 13.99 6.78 30.25
N GLU A 191 14.57 7.95 29.98
CA GLU A 191 14.38 9.19 30.77
C GLU A 191 13.06 9.91 30.40
N HIS A 192 12.50 9.65 29.22
CA HIS A 192 11.27 10.30 28.75
C HIS A 192 10.26 9.26 28.29
N LYS A 193 9.73 8.46 29.21
CA LYS A 193 8.57 7.58 28.95
C LYS A 193 7.36 8.32 28.37
N ALA A 194 7.35 9.64 28.46
CA ALA A 194 6.31 10.51 27.93
C ALA A 194 6.36 10.73 26.41
N HIS A 195 7.47 10.40 25.74
CA HIS A 195 7.67 10.68 24.31
C HIS A 195 7.99 9.40 23.53
N SER A 196 7.06 8.45 23.53
CA SER A 196 7.10 7.35 22.56
C SER A 196 6.98 7.93 21.17
N ARG A 197 7.90 7.55 20.25
CA ARG A 197 7.75 7.90 18.83
C ARG A 197 6.67 7.04 18.22
N TYR A 198 5.79 7.69 17.48
CA TYR A 198 4.68 7.04 16.79
C TYR A 198 4.89 7.12 15.29
N VAL A 199 4.50 6.08 14.59
CA VAL A 199 4.40 6.08 13.13
C VAL A 199 2.94 5.96 12.76
N LEU A 200 2.38 7.02 12.20
CA LEU A 200 1.03 7.01 11.66
C LEU A 200 1.06 6.27 10.32
N ASN A 201 0.19 5.30 10.13
CA ASN A 201 0.13 4.44 8.98
C ASN A 201 -1.18 4.60 8.23
N LEU A 202 -1.12 4.72 6.92
CA LEU A 202 -2.26 4.64 6.01
C LEU A 202 -2.25 3.26 5.35
N PHE A 203 -3.32 2.49 5.50
CA PHE A 203 -3.37 1.08 5.14
C PHE A 203 -4.60 0.72 4.31
N ASP A 204 -4.40 0.14 3.14
CA ASP A 204 -5.44 -0.48 2.35
C ASP A 204 -5.75 -1.85 2.95
N THR A 205 -6.91 -1.95 3.59
CA THR A 205 -7.28 -3.16 4.34
C THR A 205 -7.69 -4.33 3.46
N ASP A 206 -8.16 -4.05 2.25
CA ASP A 206 -8.63 -5.07 1.31
C ASP A 206 -7.47 -5.70 0.54
N ASN A 207 -6.46 -4.91 0.21
CA ASN A 207 -5.27 -5.37 -0.49
C ASN A 207 -4.11 -5.69 0.47
N GLU A 208 -4.28 -5.43 1.77
CA GLU A 208 -3.25 -5.61 2.80
C GLU A 208 -1.94 -4.91 2.44
N MET A 209 -2.03 -3.63 2.06
CA MET A 209 -0.89 -2.82 1.65
C MET A 209 -0.78 -1.55 2.48
N CYS A 210 0.41 -1.25 2.99
CA CYS A 210 0.70 0.07 3.55
C CYS A 210 0.84 1.07 2.42
N LEU A 211 0.02 2.13 2.44
CA LEU A 211 0.00 3.15 1.40
C LEU A 211 1.03 4.25 1.68
N GLN A 212 1.07 4.72 2.93
CA GLN A 212 1.99 5.76 3.38
C GLN A 212 2.26 5.64 4.88
N GLN A 213 3.28 6.35 5.33
CA GLN A 213 3.59 6.54 6.75
C GLN A 213 4.03 7.97 7.05
N VAL A 214 3.81 8.40 8.28
CA VAL A 214 4.40 9.63 8.84
C VAL A 214 4.93 9.36 10.23
N LEU A 215 6.19 9.73 10.50
CA LEU A 215 6.74 9.71 11.83
C LEU A 215 6.24 10.93 12.62
N ILE A 216 5.63 10.69 13.77
CA ILE A 216 5.15 11.71 14.68
C ILE A 216 6.15 11.80 15.84
N GLU A 217 6.79 12.94 15.97
CA GLU A 217 7.75 13.19 17.05
C GLU A 217 7.06 13.62 18.33
N GLU A 218 5.93 14.34 18.23
CA GLU A 218 5.12 14.83 19.33
C GLU A 218 3.64 14.49 19.11
N LYS A 219 2.97 13.99 20.15
CA LYS A 219 1.58 13.52 20.08
C LYS A 219 0.58 14.59 19.64
N GLU A 220 0.88 15.86 19.90
CA GLU A 220 0.03 16.99 19.52
C GLU A 220 -0.08 17.21 18.00
N ASN A 221 0.85 16.65 17.22
CA ASN A 221 0.88 16.78 15.77
C ASN A 221 0.09 15.70 15.02
N GLU A 222 -0.47 14.70 15.71
CA GLU A 222 -1.12 13.55 15.07
C GLU A 222 -2.30 13.96 14.18
N ILE A 223 -3.13 14.89 14.64
CA ILE A 223 -4.30 15.37 13.90
C ILE A 223 -3.90 16.08 12.61
N THR A 224 -2.88 16.94 12.68
CA THR A 224 -2.35 17.64 11.49
C THR A 224 -1.73 16.65 10.51
N GLN A 225 -1.01 15.67 11.02
CA GLN A 225 -0.37 14.64 10.21
C GLN A 225 -1.38 13.68 9.57
N ALA A 226 -2.54 13.46 10.20
CA ALA A 226 -3.63 12.68 9.61
C ALA A 226 -4.16 13.31 8.30
N VAL A 227 -4.25 14.63 8.22
CA VAL A 227 -4.59 15.33 6.97
C VAL A 227 -3.44 15.27 5.97
N ASN A 228 -2.21 15.52 6.42
CA ASN A 228 -1.05 15.54 5.54
C ASN A 228 -0.81 14.19 4.85
N ILE A 229 -0.97 13.07 5.57
CA ILE A 229 -0.71 11.72 5.04
C ILE A 229 -1.68 11.37 3.90
N VAL A 230 -2.92 11.90 3.91
CA VAL A 230 -3.91 11.63 2.86
C VAL A 230 -3.84 12.64 1.70
N THR A 231 -3.10 13.74 1.86
CA THR A 231 -3.09 14.83 0.87
C THR A 231 -2.56 14.40 -0.49
N SER A 232 -1.50 13.60 -0.54
CA SER A 232 -0.86 13.14 -1.78
C SER A 232 -1.58 11.96 -2.44
N MET A 233 -2.52 11.30 -1.75
CA MET A 233 -3.17 10.08 -2.23
C MET A 233 -4.48 10.36 -2.96
N ASP A 234 -4.77 9.59 -4.00
CA ASP A 234 -6.12 9.48 -4.55
C ASP A 234 -6.92 8.44 -3.74
N LEU A 235 -7.93 8.92 -3.04
CA LEU A 235 -8.84 8.12 -2.21
C LEU A 235 -10.29 8.17 -2.72
N SER A 236 -10.52 8.70 -3.92
CA SER A 236 -11.87 8.84 -4.50
C SER A 236 -12.65 7.53 -4.45
N GLY A 237 -13.86 7.59 -3.91
CA GLY A 237 -14.76 6.44 -3.77
C GLY A 237 -14.35 5.41 -2.70
N ALA A 238 -13.30 5.66 -1.92
CA ALA A 238 -12.94 4.83 -0.79
C ALA A 238 -13.82 5.14 0.44
N ILE A 239 -13.81 4.24 1.43
CA ILE A 239 -14.31 4.50 2.78
C ILE A 239 -13.12 4.55 3.72
N PHE A 240 -12.91 5.71 4.32
CA PHE A 240 -11.84 5.94 5.27
C PHE A 240 -12.30 5.62 6.69
N THR A 241 -11.45 4.95 7.46
CA THR A 241 -11.73 4.61 8.84
C THR A 241 -10.55 4.91 9.74
N CYS A 242 -10.81 5.42 10.94
CA CYS A 242 -9.81 5.65 11.95
C CYS A 242 -10.35 5.37 13.34
N ASP A 243 -9.45 5.29 14.32
CA ASP A 243 -9.81 5.18 15.73
C ASP A 243 -10.43 6.50 16.26
N ALA A 244 -10.95 6.46 17.49
CA ALA A 244 -11.61 7.62 18.08
C ALA A 244 -10.65 8.81 18.32
N MET A 245 -9.37 8.59 18.47
CA MET A 245 -8.38 9.65 18.69
C MET A 245 -8.18 10.48 17.42
N ASN A 246 -8.17 9.81 16.28
CA ASN A 246 -8.06 10.43 14.96
C ASN A 246 -9.40 10.91 14.38
N THR A 247 -10.53 10.67 15.06
CA THR A 247 -11.87 11.18 14.70
C THR A 247 -11.91 12.69 14.87
N GLN A 248 -11.80 13.45 13.76
CA GLN A 248 -11.72 14.90 13.77
C GLN A 248 -12.59 15.51 12.68
N LYS A 249 -13.24 16.65 13.00
CA LYS A 249 -14.15 17.37 12.09
C LYS A 249 -13.45 17.83 10.81
N LYS A 250 -12.24 18.40 10.95
CA LYS A 250 -11.41 18.84 9.82
C LYS A 250 -11.02 17.67 8.90
N LEU A 251 -10.76 16.49 9.47
CA LEU A 251 -10.46 15.30 8.69
C LEU A 251 -11.69 14.82 7.92
N ALA A 252 -12.90 14.83 8.55
CA ALA A 252 -14.15 14.49 7.87
C ALA A 252 -14.43 15.41 6.69
N GLU A 253 -14.28 16.72 6.90
CA GLU A 253 -14.45 17.75 5.87
C GLU A 253 -13.46 17.56 4.70
N PHE A 254 -12.18 17.37 5.00
CA PHE A 254 -11.14 17.15 3.99
C PHE A 254 -11.37 15.88 3.18
N LEU A 255 -11.72 14.77 3.84
CA LEU A 255 -11.99 13.49 3.16
C LEU A 255 -13.18 13.61 2.21
N LEU A 256 -14.28 14.21 2.68
CA LEU A 256 -15.50 14.27 1.90
C LEU A 256 -15.39 15.24 0.71
N TYR A 257 -14.92 16.45 0.94
CA TYR A 257 -14.95 17.51 -0.07
C TYR A 257 -13.71 17.56 -0.96
N GLU A 258 -12.52 17.29 -0.41
CA GLU A 258 -11.28 17.38 -1.18
C GLU A 258 -10.84 16.02 -1.74
N LYS A 259 -11.16 14.93 -1.03
CA LYS A 259 -10.76 13.58 -1.43
C LYS A 259 -11.87 12.73 -2.02
N HIS A 260 -13.11 13.24 -2.01
CA HIS A 260 -14.30 12.50 -2.50
C HIS A 260 -14.38 11.09 -1.91
N CYS A 261 -14.11 11.00 -0.62
CA CYS A 261 -13.96 9.77 0.14
C CYS A 261 -14.98 9.77 1.29
N ASP A 262 -15.77 8.71 1.40
CA ASP A 262 -16.64 8.51 2.56
C ASP A 262 -15.81 8.17 3.80
N TYR A 263 -16.39 8.39 4.98
CA TYR A 263 -15.74 8.00 6.22
C TYR A 263 -16.63 7.13 7.11
N CYS A 264 -16.00 6.35 8.01
CA CYS A 264 -16.63 5.67 9.13
C CYS A 264 -15.74 5.81 10.35
N PHE A 265 -16.12 6.70 11.27
CA PHE A 265 -15.29 7.10 12.40
C PHE A 265 -15.84 6.58 13.72
N ALA A 266 -14.95 6.01 14.55
CA ALA A 266 -15.31 5.59 15.90
C ALA A 266 -15.56 6.79 16.81
N VAL A 267 -16.62 6.75 17.60
CA VAL A 267 -17.03 7.80 18.54
C VAL A 267 -16.92 7.30 19.97
N LYS A 268 -16.13 7.99 20.80
CA LYS A 268 -15.95 7.69 22.22
C LYS A 268 -16.10 8.98 23.05
N GLY A 269 -15.77 8.89 24.34
CA GLY A 269 -15.87 9.98 25.31
C GLY A 269 -15.05 11.25 25.04
N ASN A 270 -14.10 11.22 24.07
CA ASN A 270 -13.40 12.41 23.57
C ASN A 270 -14.33 13.39 22.85
N HIS A 271 -15.45 12.88 22.27
CA HIS A 271 -16.53 13.67 21.66
C HIS A 271 -17.82 13.51 22.50
N LYS A 272 -17.82 13.99 23.74
CA LYS A 272 -18.86 13.72 24.75
C LYS A 272 -20.29 14.00 24.25
N GLU A 273 -20.50 15.15 23.64
CA GLU A 273 -21.81 15.57 23.14
C GLU A 273 -22.30 14.61 22.04
N LEU A 274 -21.50 14.39 20.99
CA LEU A 274 -21.81 13.47 19.90
C LEU A 274 -22.05 12.03 20.40
N HIS A 275 -21.14 11.53 21.26
CA HIS A 275 -21.26 10.20 21.85
C HIS A 275 -22.55 10.04 22.65
N SER A 276 -22.90 11.00 23.49
CA SER A 276 -24.14 10.97 24.29
C SER A 276 -25.38 10.92 23.41
N GLN A 277 -25.43 11.73 22.34
CA GLN A 277 -26.54 11.76 21.40
C GLN A 277 -26.67 10.44 20.65
N VAL A 278 -25.58 9.92 20.09
CA VAL A 278 -25.58 8.63 19.38
C VAL A 278 -26.04 7.50 20.30
N CYS A 279 -25.48 7.41 21.52
CA CYS A 279 -25.88 6.40 22.51
C CYS A 279 -27.35 6.53 22.90
N GLY A 280 -27.86 7.77 23.06
CA GLY A 280 -29.22 8.05 23.45
C GLY A 280 -30.23 7.45 22.44
N TRP A 281 -30.00 7.68 21.15
CA TRP A 281 -30.90 7.19 20.10
C TRP A 281 -31.01 5.66 20.06
N PHE A 282 -29.92 4.93 20.23
CA PHE A 282 -29.93 3.46 20.30
C PHE A 282 -30.59 2.90 21.57
N LYS A 283 -30.98 3.75 22.53
CA LYS A 283 -31.75 3.34 23.74
C LYS A 283 -33.25 3.59 23.59
N THR A 284 -33.70 4.30 22.57
CA THR A 284 -35.11 4.61 22.34
C THR A 284 -35.81 3.52 21.53
N LYS A 285 -37.10 3.28 21.81
CA LYS A 285 -37.94 2.36 21.01
C LYS A 285 -38.05 2.85 19.56
N GLN A 286 -38.12 4.16 19.36
CA GLN A 286 -38.25 4.80 18.05
C GLN A 286 -36.96 4.56 17.22
N GLY A 287 -35.79 4.64 17.83
CA GLY A 287 -34.52 4.31 17.17
C GLY A 287 -34.50 2.86 16.67
N TRP A 288 -34.89 1.92 17.53
CA TRP A 288 -34.89 0.50 17.14
C TRP A 288 -35.87 0.18 16.00
N SER A 289 -37.06 0.78 15.97
CA SER A 289 -38.03 0.55 14.89
C SER A 289 -37.56 1.06 13.51
N ALA A 290 -36.66 2.03 13.48
CA ALA A 290 -36.09 2.61 12.26
C ALA A 290 -34.74 2.00 11.86
N ALA A 291 -34.17 1.13 12.69
CA ALA A 291 -32.81 0.61 12.45
C ALA A 291 -32.76 -0.41 11.30
N LYS A 292 -31.72 -0.30 10.45
CA LYS A 292 -31.29 -1.38 9.57
C LYS A 292 -30.25 -2.23 10.30
N GLU A 293 -30.41 -3.53 10.28
CA GLU A 293 -29.60 -4.46 11.08
C GLU A 293 -28.84 -5.47 10.23
N PHE A 294 -27.71 -5.90 10.74
CA PHE A 294 -26.94 -7.01 10.22
C PHE A 294 -26.29 -7.76 11.39
N ALA A 295 -26.40 -9.08 11.39
CA ALA A 295 -25.77 -9.92 12.40
C ALA A 295 -24.95 -11.03 11.74
N ARG A 296 -23.85 -11.41 12.39
CA ARG A 296 -22.98 -12.52 11.97
C ARG A 296 -22.46 -13.28 13.19
N ILE A 297 -22.52 -14.61 13.11
CA ILE A 297 -21.97 -15.50 14.12
C ILE A 297 -20.79 -16.23 13.51
N GLU A 298 -19.67 -16.24 14.21
CA GLU A 298 -18.44 -16.93 13.83
C GLU A 298 -17.99 -17.86 14.96
N LEU A 299 -17.62 -19.10 14.59
CA LEU A 299 -17.04 -20.08 15.49
C LEU A 299 -15.54 -20.19 15.21
N GLY A 300 -14.70 -20.07 16.22
CA GLY A 300 -13.26 -20.21 16.05
C GLY A 300 -12.48 -19.92 17.33
N HIS A 301 -11.30 -20.44 17.44
CA HIS A 301 -10.41 -20.23 18.58
C HIS A 301 -11.05 -20.57 19.95
N GLY A 302 -11.88 -21.63 20.00
CA GLY A 302 -12.55 -22.06 21.23
C GLY A 302 -13.66 -21.13 21.71
N ARG A 303 -14.19 -20.23 20.85
CA ARG A 303 -15.25 -19.30 21.20
C ARG A 303 -16.28 -19.13 20.10
N THR A 304 -17.47 -18.71 20.50
CA THR A 304 -18.51 -18.14 19.62
C THR A 304 -18.40 -16.63 19.68
N GLU A 305 -18.34 -15.98 18.52
CA GLU A 305 -18.32 -14.53 18.42
C GLU A 305 -19.53 -14.06 17.61
N THR A 306 -20.45 -13.35 18.27
CA THR A 306 -21.63 -12.74 17.66
C THR A 306 -21.39 -11.26 17.47
N ARG A 307 -21.50 -10.78 16.22
CA ARG A 307 -21.39 -9.35 15.87
C ARG A 307 -22.69 -8.87 15.31
N GLU A 308 -23.21 -7.81 15.93
CA GLU A 308 -24.47 -7.15 15.56
C GLU A 308 -24.16 -5.70 15.18
N ILE A 309 -24.68 -5.25 14.05
CA ILE A 309 -24.58 -3.87 13.57
C ILE A 309 -25.98 -3.33 13.41
N SER A 310 -26.27 -2.23 14.09
CA SER A 310 -27.51 -1.49 13.95
C SER A 310 -27.22 -0.10 13.43
N VAL A 311 -27.91 0.32 12.39
CA VAL A 311 -27.68 1.58 11.65
C VAL A 311 -28.95 2.41 11.66
N LEU A 312 -28.83 3.67 12.06
CA LEU A 312 -29.89 4.67 12.00
C LEU A 312 -29.47 5.82 11.07
N PRO A 313 -30.40 6.45 10.33
CA PRO A 313 -30.10 7.69 9.64
C PRO A 313 -29.76 8.77 10.67
N ALA A 314 -28.68 9.53 10.44
CA ALA A 314 -28.28 10.57 11.40
C ALA A 314 -29.32 11.71 11.49
N SER A 315 -30.20 11.82 10.50
CA SER A 315 -31.31 12.74 10.51
C SER A 315 -32.31 12.58 11.69
N VAL A 316 -32.30 11.40 12.37
CA VAL A 316 -33.09 11.24 13.62
C VAL A 316 -32.66 12.22 14.71
N MET A 317 -31.44 12.74 14.65
CA MET A 317 -30.90 13.70 15.61
C MET A 317 -31.29 15.17 15.32
N LYS A 318 -31.93 15.47 14.17
CA LYS A 318 -32.20 16.85 13.72
C LYS A 318 -32.98 17.66 14.75
N GLU A 319 -33.98 17.07 15.37
CA GLU A 319 -34.84 17.78 16.33
C GLU A 319 -34.13 18.21 17.60
N PHE A 320 -33.07 17.49 18.01
CA PHE A 320 -32.43 17.68 19.30
C PHE A 320 -30.97 18.15 19.19
N SER A 321 -30.34 18.01 18.03
CA SER A 321 -28.90 18.20 17.89
C SER A 321 -28.47 18.64 16.50
N GLN A 322 -29.22 19.54 15.85
CA GLN A 322 -28.84 20.06 14.53
C GLN A 322 -27.42 20.65 14.53
N ASP A 323 -27.03 21.35 15.61
CA ASP A 323 -25.68 21.89 15.75
C ASP A 323 -24.59 20.81 15.79
N VAL A 324 -24.90 19.64 16.32
CA VAL A 324 -23.96 18.51 16.33
C VAL A 324 -23.79 17.95 14.93
N LEU A 325 -24.90 17.79 14.18
CA LEU A 325 -24.87 17.32 12.80
C LEU A 325 -24.08 18.27 11.91
N ASN A 326 -24.34 19.57 12.00
CA ASN A 326 -23.68 20.60 11.19
C ASN A 326 -22.16 20.68 11.41
N LYS A 327 -21.67 20.19 12.54
CA LYS A 327 -20.21 20.15 12.84
C LYS A 327 -19.46 19.02 12.11
N TRP A 328 -20.17 18.06 11.50
CA TRP A 328 -19.58 16.91 10.84
C TRP A 328 -19.99 16.84 9.38
N ALA A 329 -19.06 17.08 8.48
CA ALA A 329 -19.32 17.10 7.05
C ALA A 329 -19.98 15.80 6.58
N GLY A 330 -21.12 15.92 5.88
CA GLY A 330 -21.87 14.79 5.32
C GLY A 330 -22.62 13.92 6.34
N LEU A 331 -22.57 14.23 7.64
CA LEU A 331 -23.28 13.43 8.63
C LEU A 331 -24.80 13.64 8.56
N GLU A 332 -25.27 14.82 8.14
CA GLU A 332 -26.71 15.13 8.05
C GLU A 332 -27.48 14.12 7.17
N ASP A 333 -26.87 13.68 6.07
CA ASP A 333 -27.40 12.68 5.16
C ASP A 333 -26.82 11.28 5.41
N GLY A 334 -25.91 11.18 6.37
CA GLY A 334 -25.22 9.97 6.76
C GLY A 334 -25.91 9.13 7.81
N CYS A 335 -25.13 8.33 8.53
CA CYS A 335 -25.65 7.39 9.53
C CYS A 335 -24.91 7.49 10.86
N ILE A 336 -25.64 7.14 11.93
CA ILE A 336 -25.08 6.72 13.21
C ILE A 336 -25.15 5.20 13.32
N VAL A 337 -24.15 4.60 13.94
CA VAL A 337 -23.97 3.14 13.96
C VAL A 337 -23.67 2.66 15.37
N MET A 338 -24.32 1.56 15.76
CA MET A 338 -23.98 0.78 16.94
C MET A 338 -23.44 -0.57 16.50
N ALA A 339 -22.27 -0.93 16.97
CA ALA A 339 -21.66 -2.24 16.79
C ALA A 339 -21.54 -2.93 18.14
N ARG A 340 -22.18 -4.11 18.29
CA ARG A 340 -22.10 -4.95 19.48
C ARG A 340 -21.35 -6.22 19.14
N THR A 341 -20.39 -6.58 19.99
CA THR A 341 -19.61 -7.82 19.85
C THR A 341 -19.72 -8.61 21.15
N LYS A 342 -20.33 -9.80 21.07
CA LYS A 342 -20.37 -10.77 22.16
C LYS A 342 -19.37 -11.88 21.88
N ARG A 343 -18.58 -12.22 22.87
CA ARG A 343 -17.66 -13.36 22.83
C ARG A 343 -18.01 -14.30 23.96
N GLU A 344 -18.26 -15.57 23.62
CA GLU A 344 -18.67 -16.62 24.54
C GLU A 344 -17.69 -17.80 24.42
N PHE A 345 -17.02 -18.13 25.52
CA PHE A 345 -16.09 -19.25 25.61
C PHE A 345 -16.77 -20.41 26.37
N ALA A 346 -16.91 -21.54 25.70
CA ALA A 346 -17.54 -22.71 26.31
C ALA A 346 -16.74 -23.22 27.54
N ASP A 347 -15.40 -23.24 27.42
CA ASP A 347 -14.52 -23.81 28.45
C ASP A 347 -13.99 -22.74 29.43
N ALA A 348 -14.34 -21.47 29.26
CA ALA A 348 -13.84 -20.35 30.07
C ALA A 348 -14.87 -19.19 30.14
N PRO A 349 -16.06 -19.41 30.77
CA PRO A 349 -17.14 -18.41 30.82
C PRO A 349 -16.71 -17.05 31.43
N GLU A 350 -15.71 -17.05 32.30
CA GLU A 350 -15.15 -15.84 32.93
C GLU A 350 -14.48 -14.89 31.91
N LYS A 351 -14.15 -15.40 30.71
CA LYS A 351 -13.60 -14.61 29.58
C LYS A 351 -14.69 -14.06 28.67
N ASN A 352 -15.97 -14.38 28.93
CA ASN A 352 -17.07 -13.84 28.14
C ASN A 352 -17.07 -12.33 28.18
N SER A 353 -17.37 -11.70 27.05
CA SER A 353 -17.42 -10.25 26.93
C SER A 353 -18.58 -9.81 26.05
N ASP A 354 -19.12 -8.63 26.36
CA ASP A 354 -20.16 -7.96 25.59
C ASP A 354 -19.75 -6.49 25.46
N GLU A 355 -19.32 -6.11 24.28
CA GLU A 355 -18.77 -4.80 24.00
C GLU A 355 -19.63 -4.06 22.99
N VAL A 356 -19.95 -2.79 23.27
CA VAL A 356 -20.69 -1.90 22.38
C VAL A 356 -19.81 -0.71 21.99
N ARG A 357 -19.76 -0.45 20.71
CA ARG A 357 -19.03 0.69 20.11
C ARG A 357 -19.94 1.48 19.19
N TYR A 358 -19.71 2.78 19.09
CA TYR A 358 -20.50 3.69 18.28
C TYR A 358 -19.66 4.35 17.21
N PHE A 359 -20.28 4.62 16.05
CA PHE A 359 -19.63 5.21 14.90
C PHE A 359 -20.55 6.23 14.22
N ILE A 360 -19.95 7.16 13.50
CA ILE A 360 -20.60 8.05 12.54
C ILE A 360 -20.02 7.82 11.15
N THR A 361 -20.83 8.05 10.14
CA THR A 361 -20.41 7.88 8.74
C THR A 361 -21.15 8.84 7.81
N SER A 362 -20.48 9.27 6.73
CA SER A 362 -21.08 10.02 5.62
C SER A 362 -21.88 9.13 4.65
N LEU A 363 -21.79 7.81 4.77
CA LEU A 363 -22.55 6.90 3.91
C LEU A 363 -24.06 7.07 4.12
N HIS A 364 -24.78 7.28 3.02
CA HIS A 364 -26.23 7.45 3.05
C HIS A 364 -26.98 6.23 3.56
N PHE A 365 -28.00 6.45 4.38
CA PHE A 365 -28.81 5.38 4.97
C PHE A 365 -29.56 4.53 3.92
N ASP A 366 -29.98 5.15 2.81
CA ASP A 366 -30.72 4.47 1.75
C ASP A 366 -29.87 3.55 0.88
N LYS A 367 -28.55 3.59 1.06
CA LYS A 367 -27.63 2.69 0.35
C LYS A 367 -28.03 1.23 0.56
N LEU A 368 -28.09 0.49 -0.53
CA LEU A 368 -28.38 -0.93 -0.48
C LEU A 368 -27.37 -1.67 0.40
N TYR A 369 -27.86 -2.53 1.30
CA TYR A 369 -27.03 -3.29 2.23
C TYR A 369 -26.13 -2.44 3.15
N ILE A 370 -26.57 -1.25 3.55
CA ILE A 370 -25.75 -0.31 4.37
C ILE A 370 -25.23 -0.97 5.66
N ALA A 371 -26.06 -1.73 6.39
CA ALA A 371 -25.66 -2.39 7.64
C ALA A 371 -24.57 -3.46 7.38
N ALA A 372 -24.67 -4.26 6.33
CA ALA A 372 -23.64 -5.24 5.94
C ALA A 372 -22.35 -4.54 5.45
N THR A 373 -22.48 -3.43 4.74
CA THR A 373 -21.33 -2.61 4.32
C THR A 373 -20.57 -2.08 5.53
N LEU A 374 -21.28 -1.49 6.50
CA LEU A 374 -20.67 -0.95 7.72
C LEU A 374 -20.10 -2.05 8.62
N ALA A 375 -20.74 -3.22 8.69
CA ALA A 375 -20.17 -4.40 9.34
C ALA A 375 -18.80 -4.78 8.77
N ARG A 376 -18.68 -4.77 7.43
CA ARG A 376 -17.40 -5.00 6.73
C ARG A 376 -16.39 -3.90 7.05
N VAL A 377 -16.78 -2.62 6.97
CA VAL A 377 -15.87 -1.48 7.22
C VAL A 377 -15.30 -1.53 8.63
N ILE A 378 -16.18 -1.68 9.65
CA ILE A 378 -15.80 -1.75 11.06
C ILE A 378 -14.88 -2.95 11.32
N ARG A 379 -15.19 -4.11 10.72
CA ARG A 379 -14.34 -5.30 10.85
C ARG A 379 -12.98 -5.13 10.18
N ARG A 380 -12.95 -4.51 9.00
CA ARG A 380 -11.73 -4.30 8.23
C ARG A 380 -10.79 -3.27 8.85
N HIS A 381 -11.31 -2.32 9.64
CA HIS A 381 -10.43 -1.39 10.38
C HIS A 381 -9.37 -2.13 11.21
N TRP A 382 -9.75 -3.23 11.88
CA TRP A 382 -8.83 -4.04 12.69
C TRP A 382 -7.71 -4.72 11.90
N MET A 383 -7.79 -4.72 10.59
CA MET A 383 -6.69 -5.26 9.76
C MET A 383 -5.42 -4.43 9.83
N ILE A 384 -5.52 -3.13 10.16
CA ILE A 384 -4.31 -2.32 10.37
C ILE A 384 -3.54 -2.79 11.61
N GLU A 385 -4.24 -3.15 12.70
CA GLU A 385 -3.61 -3.68 13.90
C GLU A 385 -3.10 -5.11 13.70
N ASN A 386 -3.97 -6.02 13.26
CA ASN A 386 -3.67 -7.46 13.18
C ASN A 386 -2.87 -7.83 11.93
N GLY A 387 -3.11 -7.16 10.81
CA GLY A 387 -2.45 -7.43 9.53
C GLY A 387 -1.14 -6.67 9.35
N LEU A 388 -1.09 -5.39 9.75
CA LEU A 388 0.11 -4.56 9.58
C LEU A 388 0.94 -4.48 10.86
N HIS A 389 0.42 -3.87 11.94
CA HIS A 389 1.21 -3.57 13.14
C HIS A 389 1.78 -4.83 13.78
N TRP A 390 0.96 -5.85 13.98
CA TRP A 390 1.42 -7.13 14.53
C TRP A 390 2.55 -7.76 13.68
N VAL A 391 2.42 -7.74 12.34
CA VAL A 391 3.45 -8.28 11.46
C VAL A 391 4.74 -7.46 11.52
N LEU A 392 4.63 -6.12 11.58
CA LEU A 392 5.80 -5.25 11.74
C LEU A 392 6.54 -5.52 13.05
N ASP A 393 5.82 -5.74 14.15
CA ASP A 393 6.43 -5.97 15.47
C ASP A 393 6.97 -7.40 15.61
N VAL A 394 6.17 -8.41 15.28
CA VAL A 394 6.53 -9.82 15.48
C VAL A 394 7.47 -10.33 14.37
N THR A 395 7.15 -10.03 13.10
CA THR A 395 7.91 -10.56 11.97
C THR A 395 9.13 -9.71 11.65
N PHE A 396 8.98 -8.37 11.68
CA PHE A 396 10.05 -7.44 11.31
C PHE A 396 10.73 -6.78 12.50
N ASN A 397 10.37 -7.14 13.75
CA ASN A 397 10.96 -6.64 14.99
C ASN A 397 10.98 -5.10 15.06
N GLN A 398 9.89 -4.43 14.65
CA GLN A 398 9.84 -2.97 14.60
C GLN A 398 9.98 -2.36 15.99
N ASP A 399 9.29 -2.92 17.00
CA ASP A 399 9.35 -2.49 18.38
C ASP A 399 10.75 -2.57 19.03
N ARG A 400 11.64 -3.42 18.50
CA ARG A 400 13.01 -3.58 18.97
C ARG A 400 14.00 -2.61 18.31
N THR A 401 13.52 -1.67 17.49
CA THR A 401 14.37 -0.72 16.79
C THR A 401 14.88 0.36 17.74
N GLN A 402 16.10 0.18 18.25
CA GLN A 402 16.77 1.13 19.12
C GLN A 402 17.42 2.25 18.29
N CYS A 403 16.66 3.29 17.95
CA CYS A 403 17.21 4.44 17.24
C CYS A 403 16.56 5.74 17.67
N ARG A 404 17.40 6.73 18.03
CA ARG A 404 16.97 8.08 18.40
C ARG A 404 16.92 9.06 17.23
N ASN A 405 17.54 8.73 16.10
CA ASN A 405 17.55 9.60 14.94
C ASN A 405 16.23 9.44 14.16
N ALA A 406 15.47 10.52 14.02
CA ALA A 406 14.16 10.54 13.39
C ALA A 406 14.22 10.09 11.90
N ASP A 407 15.17 10.63 11.14
CA ASP A 407 15.34 10.30 9.73
C ASP A 407 15.63 8.80 9.54
N PHE A 408 16.52 8.24 10.37
CA PHE A 408 16.82 6.80 10.30
C PHE A 408 15.60 5.97 10.68
N LEU A 409 14.84 6.38 11.70
CA LEU A 409 13.63 5.67 12.12
C LEU A 409 12.56 5.70 11.02
N ALA A 410 12.32 6.87 10.40
CA ALA A 410 11.39 7.00 9.27
C ALA A 410 11.83 6.12 8.09
N GLY A 411 13.13 6.12 7.77
CA GLY A 411 13.68 5.29 6.69
C GLY A 411 13.54 3.79 6.94
N VAL A 412 13.92 3.31 8.12
CA VAL A 412 13.89 1.87 8.42
C VAL A 412 12.46 1.33 8.56
N THR A 413 11.53 2.12 9.14
CA THR A 413 10.11 1.74 9.22
C THR A 413 9.46 1.70 7.83
N GLY A 414 9.83 2.64 6.95
CA GLY A 414 9.38 2.66 5.56
C GLY A 414 9.89 1.46 4.75
N ILE A 415 11.17 1.10 4.87
CA ILE A 415 11.74 -0.09 4.22
C ILE A 415 10.99 -1.37 4.65
N ARG A 416 10.66 -1.51 5.94
CA ARG A 416 9.88 -2.65 6.42
C ARG A 416 8.50 -2.73 5.77
N LYS A 417 7.85 -1.58 5.53
CA LYS A 417 6.56 -1.52 4.85
C LYS A 417 6.67 -1.85 3.36
N ILE A 418 7.75 -1.44 2.69
CA ILE A 418 8.03 -1.86 1.32
C ILE A 418 8.15 -3.39 1.26
N ILE A 419 8.93 -3.99 2.17
CA ILE A 419 9.09 -5.44 2.25
C ILE A 419 7.75 -6.12 2.57
N PHE A 420 6.97 -5.57 3.48
CA PHE A 420 5.62 -6.03 3.80
C PHE A 420 4.73 -6.02 2.55
N ASN A 421 4.70 -4.92 1.80
CA ASN A 421 3.91 -4.77 0.58
C ASN A 421 4.31 -5.79 -0.49
N LEU A 422 5.61 -6.01 -0.69
CA LEU A 422 6.14 -7.00 -1.64
C LEU A 422 5.68 -8.42 -1.27
N ILE A 423 5.74 -8.78 0.02
CA ILE A 423 5.28 -10.08 0.50
C ILE A 423 3.77 -10.22 0.37
N SER A 424 2.98 -9.20 0.73
CA SER A 424 1.51 -9.21 0.58
C SER A 424 1.12 -9.41 -0.88
N LYS A 425 1.80 -8.74 -1.80
CA LYS A 425 1.58 -8.92 -3.24
C LYS A 425 1.94 -10.33 -3.70
N ALA A 426 3.08 -10.86 -3.25
CA ALA A 426 3.49 -12.22 -3.58
C ALA A 426 2.46 -13.25 -3.11
N GLN A 427 1.91 -13.08 -1.91
CA GLN A 427 0.83 -13.92 -1.39
C GLN A 427 -0.42 -13.85 -2.28
N SER A 428 -0.85 -12.65 -2.66
CA SER A 428 -2.01 -12.46 -3.54
C SER A 428 -1.82 -13.12 -4.90
N VAL A 429 -0.62 -13.06 -5.47
CA VAL A 429 -0.28 -13.74 -6.75
C VAL A 429 -0.29 -15.25 -6.57
N GLU A 430 0.29 -15.79 -5.50
CA GLU A 430 0.31 -17.22 -5.21
C GLU A 430 -1.12 -17.77 -5.00
N GLU A 431 -1.96 -17.04 -4.26
CA GLU A 431 -3.36 -17.41 -4.05
C GLU A 431 -4.15 -17.43 -5.36
N ALA A 432 -3.94 -16.43 -6.21
CA ALA A 432 -4.61 -16.37 -7.53
C ALA A 432 -4.18 -17.52 -8.46
N GLU A 433 -2.91 -17.94 -8.42
CA GLU A 433 -2.38 -19.00 -9.26
C GLU A 433 -2.74 -20.41 -8.75
N THR A 434 -2.74 -20.60 -7.43
CA THR A 434 -2.92 -21.93 -6.83
C THR A 434 -4.33 -22.22 -6.33
N GLY A 435 -5.15 -21.18 -6.15
CA GLY A 435 -6.46 -21.27 -5.49
C GLY A 435 -6.37 -21.66 -4.01
N ARG A 436 -5.18 -21.66 -3.41
CA ARG A 436 -4.91 -22.01 -2.01
C ARG A 436 -4.47 -20.79 -1.24
N GLN A 437 -4.82 -20.75 0.05
CA GLN A 437 -4.32 -19.70 0.93
C GLN A 437 -2.79 -19.73 0.97
N ALA A 438 -2.18 -18.57 0.75
CA ALA A 438 -0.73 -18.43 0.77
C ALA A 438 -0.15 -18.67 2.17
N ALA A 439 1.12 -19.04 2.20
CA ALA A 439 1.86 -19.21 3.45
C ALA A 439 1.94 -17.89 4.24
N HIS A 440 1.94 -17.99 5.58
CA HIS A 440 2.08 -16.82 6.46
C HIS A 440 3.34 -15.99 6.16
N LYS A 441 3.28 -14.68 6.32
CA LYS A 441 4.41 -13.75 6.09
C LYS A 441 5.73 -14.18 6.75
N PRO A 442 5.77 -14.73 7.99
CA PRO A 442 7.02 -15.22 8.57
C PRO A 442 7.74 -16.31 7.77
N SER A 443 7.00 -17.21 7.11
CA SER A 443 7.62 -18.28 6.30
C SER A 443 8.28 -17.76 5.02
N TRP A 444 7.89 -16.59 4.54
CA TRP A 444 8.50 -15.97 3.37
C TRP A 444 9.96 -15.60 3.58
N LYS A 445 10.38 -15.28 4.81
CA LYS A 445 11.79 -15.02 5.13
C LYS A 445 12.71 -16.19 4.73
N VAL A 446 12.28 -17.42 5.00
CA VAL A 446 13.04 -18.61 4.63
C VAL A 446 13.04 -18.82 3.12
N ARG A 447 11.88 -18.66 2.48
CA ARG A 447 11.72 -18.80 1.02
C ARG A 447 12.55 -17.79 0.22
N LEU A 448 12.74 -16.58 0.75
CA LEU A 448 13.43 -15.46 0.11
C LEU A 448 14.81 -15.17 0.70
N SER A 449 15.39 -16.11 1.45
CA SER A 449 16.68 -15.90 2.13
C SER A 449 17.88 -15.76 1.19
N THR A 450 17.76 -16.20 -0.06
CA THR A 450 18.81 -16.04 -1.07
C THR A 450 18.52 -14.91 -2.03
N PRO A 451 19.54 -14.20 -2.56
CA PRO A 451 19.34 -13.18 -3.59
C PRO A 451 18.59 -13.70 -4.82
N ALA A 452 18.86 -14.95 -5.22
CA ALA A 452 18.23 -15.56 -6.39
C ALA A 452 16.70 -15.68 -6.21
N SER A 453 16.24 -16.23 -5.07
CA SER A 453 14.82 -16.38 -4.79
C SER A 453 14.12 -15.04 -4.61
N ALA A 454 14.77 -14.07 -3.94
CA ALA A 454 14.23 -12.72 -3.79
C ALA A 454 14.15 -11.98 -5.14
N MET A 455 15.14 -12.12 -6.02
CA MET A 455 15.13 -11.55 -7.37
C MET A 455 14.10 -12.21 -8.29
N GLU A 456 13.91 -13.53 -8.18
CA GLU A 456 12.87 -14.23 -8.93
C GLU A 456 11.48 -13.71 -8.57
N LEU A 457 11.21 -13.55 -7.28
CA LEU A 457 9.98 -12.91 -6.80
C LEU A 457 9.83 -11.50 -7.38
N PHE A 458 10.88 -10.69 -7.28
CA PHE A 458 10.85 -9.32 -7.77
C PHE A 458 10.53 -9.27 -9.27
N ALA A 459 11.18 -10.11 -10.08
CA ALA A 459 10.90 -10.21 -11.51
C ALA A 459 9.48 -10.70 -11.84
N LYS A 460 8.90 -11.53 -10.98
CA LYS A 460 7.52 -11.99 -11.10
C LYS A 460 6.52 -10.88 -10.80
N LEU A 461 6.77 -10.10 -9.76
CA LEU A 461 5.92 -8.97 -9.37
C LEU A 461 5.98 -7.79 -10.34
N TYR A 462 7.11 -7.61 -11.02
CA TYR A 462 7.38 -6.53 -11.95
C TYR A 462 7.77 -7.07 -13.34
N PRO A 463 6.83 -7.70 -14.09
CA PRO A 463 7.15 -8.36 -15.36
C PRO A 463 7.57 -7.39 -16.46
N HIS A 464 7.29 -6.08 -16.33
CA HIS A 464 7.75 -5.04 -17.25
C HIS A 464 9.22 -4.65 -17.03
N VAL A 465 9.77 -4.94 -15.86
CA VAL A 465 11.20 -4.80 -15.52
C VAL A 465 12.00 -5.99 -16.06
N LYS A 466 11.54 -6.65 -17.11
CA LYS A 466 12.16 -7.86 -17.67
C LYS A 466 13.61 -7.65 -18.10
N ARG A 467 14.39 -8.64 -17.63
CA ARG A 467 15.73 -9.12 -18.03
C ARG A 467 16.21 -8.61 -19.40
#